data_78b7d6e870187106f0e7e419f0e66776
#
_entry.id   78b7d6e870187106f0e7e419f0e66776
#
_cell.length_a   1.000
_cell.length_b   1.000
_cell.length_c   1.000
_cell.angle_alpha   90.00
_cell.angle_beta   90.00
_cell.angle_gamma   90.00
#
_symmetry.space_group_name_H-M   'P 1'
#
loop_
_entity.id
_entity.type
_entity.pdbx_description
1 polymer ?
#
loop_
_entity_poly.entity_id
_entity_poly.type
_entity_poly.pdbx_seq_one_letter_code
_entity_poly.pdbx_strand_id
1 'polypeptide(L)'
;NLEEYKEVKTKKNVYKGKSIIIASGAKNRKLGLTNEDNLIGKGISYCSTCDGMFFKNKVVALFGGGVNAIDDALYLSNIVEKLYVVYRQKEFKFDSINLEKLKEKKNVEFILNSTITNVSGIDKLESITITDNDTKNNSELTVDGLFIAIGHIPVSDMCKNIIDTNNVGYIIANEDCKTNVEGIFCAGDIRIKEVRQLTTAASDGTVAAINACKYLNKV
;
A
#
# COMPACT_ATOMS: atom_id res chain seq x y z
N ASN A 1 -28.47 -20.56 2.51
CA ASN A 1 -28.11 -21.55 3.52
C ASN A 1 -26.59 -21.64 3.59
N LEU A 2 -25.98 -21.03 4.63
CA LEU A 2 -24.51 -20.97 4.78
C LEU A 2 -23.89 -22.34 5.13
N GLU A 3 -24.72 -23.32 5.47
CA GLU A 3 -24.26 -24.62 5.96
C GLU A 3 -23.86 -25.57 4.82
N GLU A 4 -24.41 -25.44 3.63
CA GLU A 4 -24.15 -26.41 2.55
C GLU A 4 -23.38 -25.78 1.38
N TYR A 5 -23.75 -24.59 0.92
CA TYR A 5 -23.09 -23.89 -0.17
C TYR A 5 -22.96 -22.39 0.10
N LYS A 6 -21.83 -21.85 -0.33
CA LYS A 6 -21.55 -20.42 -0.36
C LYS A 6 -21.73 -19.89 -1.76
N GLU A 7 -22.29 -18.70 -1.92
CA GLU A 7 -22.57 -18.11 -3.23
C GLU A 7 -21.67 -16.90 -3.51
N VAL A 8 -21.09 -16.90 -4.70
CA VAL A 8 -20.40 -15.73 -5.25
C VAL A 8 -21.20 -15.21 -6.43
N LYS A 9 -21.75 -13.99 -6.28
CA LYS A 9 -22.52 -13.31 -7.31
C LYS A 9 -21.62 -12.35 -8.10
N THR A 10 -21.62 -12.49 -9.40
CA THR A 10 -21.00 -11.57 -10.33
C THR A 10 -22.07 -10.83 -11.13
N LYS A 11 -21.66 -9.87 -11.97
CA LYS A 11 -22.64 -9.17 -12.84
C LYS A 11 -23.42 -10.10 -13.78
N LYS A 12 -22.87 -11.28 -14.12
CA LYS A 12 -23.42 -12.18 -15.11
C LYS A 12 -23.90 -13.52 -14.54
N ASN A 13 -23.22 -14.02 -13.48
CA ASN A 13 -23.40 -15.39 -13.01
C ASN A 13 -23.43 -15.46 -11.48
N VAL A 14 -24.01 -16.55 -10.97
CA VAL A 14 -23.94 -16.97 -9.57
C VAL A 14 -23.16 -18.29 -9.52
N TYR A 15 -22.10 -18.32 -8.71
CA TYR A 15 -21.31 -19.52 -8.49
C TYR A 15 -21.61 -20.06 -7.08
N LYS A 16 -21.73 -21.38 -6.96
CA LYS A 16 -21.93 -22.08 -5.69
C LYS A 16 -20.72 -22.94 -5.39
N GLY A 17 -20.21 -22.83 -4.18
CA GLY A 17 -19.07 -23.62 -3.71
C GLY A 17 -19.22 -24.00 -2.25
N LYS A 18 -18.67 -25.14 -1.85
CA LYS A 18 -18.62 -25.54 -0.43
C LYS A 18 -17.63 -24.72 0.37
N SER A 19 -16.61 -24.15 -0.28
CA SER A 19 -15.61 -23.27 0.31
C SER A 19 -15.29 -22.10 -0.62
N ILE A 20 -14.84 -20.97 -0.05
CA ILE A 20 -14.38 -19.78 -0.78
C ILE A 20 -13.04 -19.35 -0.23
N ILE A 21 -12.11 -18.98 -1.11
CA ILE A 21 -10.89 -18.27 -0.77
C ILE A 21 -10.97 -16.85 -1.36
N ILE A 22 -10.88 -15.84 -0.49
CA ILE A 22 -10.89 -14.43 -0.89
C ILE A 22 -9.43 -13.97 -1.02
N ALA A 23 -9.03 -13.64 -2.25
CA ALA A 23 -7.67 -13.19 -2.58
C ALA A 23 -7.72 -11.92 -3.46
N SER A 24 -8.61 -10.98 -3.12
CA SER A 24 -8.89 -9.77 -3.91
C SER A 24 -7.83 -8.67 -3.76
N GLY A 25 -6.92 -8.82 -2.80
CA GLY A 25 -5.79 -7.92 -2.60
C GLY A 25 -6.16 -6.53 -2.07
N ALA A 26 -5.24 -5.60 -2.24
CA ALA A 26 -5.39 -4.19 -1.90
C ALA A 26 -4.89 -3.32 -3.05
N LYS A 27 -5.42 -2.11 -3.17
CA LYS A 27 -5.00 -1.11 -4.18
C LYS A 27 -4.20 -0.01 -3.50
N ASN A 28 -3.18 0.50 -4.17
CA ASN A 28 -2.47 1.69 -3.71
C ASN A 28 -3.41 2.90 -3.69
N ARG A 29 -3.31 3.73 -2.67
CA ARG A 29 -3.92 5.06 -2.70
C ARG A 29 -3.11 5.91 -3.64
N LYS A 30 -3.81 6.52 -4.63
CA LYS A 30 -3.22 7.44 -5.58
C LYS A 30 -3.33 8.88 -5.10
N LEU A 31 -2.48 9.76 -5.62
CA LEU A 31 -2.63 11.20 -5.46
C LEU A 31 -3.81 11.72 -6.29
N GLY A 32 -4.14 11.03 -7.38
CA GLY A 32 -5.21 11.41 -8.30
C GLY A 32 -4.78 12.50 -9.29
N LEU A 33 -3.50 12.58 -9.59
CA LEU A 33 -2.93 13.56 -10.51
C LEU A 33 -3.05 13.10 -11.97
N THR A 34 -3.21 14.04 -12.89
CA THR A 34 -3.54 13.77 -14.29
C THR A 34 -2.55 12.84 -14.99
N ASN A 35 -1.26 12.96 -14.71
CA ASN A 35 -0.21 12.15 -15.36
C ASN A 35 0.35 11.02 -14.48
N GLU A 36 -0.22 10.82 -13.30
CA GLU A 36 0.28 9.84 -12.33
C GLU A 36 0.33 8.43 -12.91
N ASP A 37 -0.76 7.97 -13.53
CA ASP A 37 -0.86 6.62 -14.06
C ASP A 37 0.12 6.32 -15.19
N ASN A 38 0.44 7.30 -16.03
CA ASN A 38 1.39 7.16 -17.12
C ASN A 38 2.85 7.02 -16.64
N LEU A 39 3.15 7.56 -15.45
CA LEU A 39 4.48 7.59 -14.87
C LEU A 39 4.72 6.47 -13.85
N ILE A 40 3.73 5.63 -13.53
CA ILE A 40 3.91 4.42 -12.70
C ILE A 40 4.92 3.49 -13.40
N GLY A 41 5.97 3.08 -12.66
CA GLY A 41 7.08 2.30 -13.19
C GLY A 41 8.06 3.08 -14.08
N LYS A 42 7.78 4.38 -14.28
CA LYS A 42 8.64 5.31 -15.03
C LYS A 42 9.10 6.49 -14.16
N GLY A 43 9.30 6.24 -12.89
CA GLY A 43 9.70 7.23 -11.89
C GLY A 43 8.72 7.32 -10.72
N ILE A 44 7.46 6.95 -10.86
CA ILE A 44 6.52 6.82 -9.75
C ILE A 44 6.45 5.37 -9.27
N SER A 45 6.58 5.16 -7.96
CA SER A 45 6.46 3.87 -7.29
C SER A 45 5.61 3.97 -6.01
N TYR A 46 5.05 2.83 -5.61
CA TYR A 46 4.31 2.65 -4.35
C TYR A 46 5.00 1.65 -3.41
N CYS A 47 6.20 1.15 -3.78
CA CYS A 47 6.91 0.14 -3.01
C CYS A 47 8.40 0.49 -2.95
N SER A 48 8.83 1.05 -1.83
CA SER A 48 10.23 1.44 -1.62
C SER A 48 11.17 0.24 -1.62
N THR A 49 10.77 -0.86 -1.01
CA THR A 49 11.57 -2.09 -0.98
C THR A 49 11.64 -2.82 -2.33
N CYS A 50 10.63 -2.66 -3.20
CA CYS A 50 10.63 -3.25 -4.53
C CYS A 50 11.55 -2.49 -5.49
N ASP A 51 11.41 -1.16 -5.51
CA ASP A 51 11.93 -0.31 -6.58
C ASP A 51 13.07 0.61 -6.12
N GLY A 52 13.31 0.74 -4.80
CA GLY A 52 14.28 1.71 -4.26
C GLY A 52 15.68 1.58 -4.86
N MET A 53 16.12 0.36 -5.14
CA MET A 53 17.45 0.12 -5.73
C MET A 53 17.63 0.67 -7.14
N PHE A 54 16.55 0.87 -7.91
CA PHE A 54 16.62 1.51 -9.24
C PHE A 54 16.96 3.02 -9.14
N PHE A 55 16.82 3.59 -7.95
CA PHE A 55 17.07 5.00 -7.66
C PHE A 55 18.37 5.24 -6.88
N LYS A 56 19.28 4.27 -6.89
CA LYS A 56 20.58 4.42 -6.23
C LYS A 56 21.33 5.65 -6.78
N ASN A 57 21.83 6.50 -5.85
CA ASN A 57 22.52 7.75 -6.15
C ASN A 57 21.70 8.74 -7.00
N LYS A 58 20.38 8.76 -6.85
CA LYS A 58 19.46 9.68 -7.52
C LYS A 58 18.75 10.58 -6.52
N VAL A 59 18.11 11.62 -7.03
CA VAL A 59 17.26 12.53 -6.24
C VAL A 59 15.84 12.03 -6.24
N VAL A 60 15.28 11.79 -5.06
CA VAL A 60 13.97 11.15 -4.90
C VAL A 60 13.09 11.94 -3.94
N ALA A 61 11.80 11.98 -4.20
CA ALA A 61 10.79 12.41 -3.25
C ALA A 61 9.99 11.22 -2.72
N LEU A 62 9.59 11.28 -1.44
CA LEU A 62 8.60 10.39 -0.86
C LEU A 62 7.44 11.24 -0.34
N PHE A 63 6.22 10.91 -0.74
CA PHE A 63 5.01 11.54 -0.24
C PHE A 63 4.30 10.65 0.75
N GLY A 64 4.30 11.06 2.01
CA GLY A 64 3.68 10.34 3.12
C GLY A 64 4.25 10.78 4.46
N GLY A 65 3.59 10.40 5.55
CA GLY A 65 4.03 10.78 6.89
C GLY A 65 3.43 9.91 8.00
N GLY A 66 2.95 8.72 7.65
CA GLY A 66 2.63 7.67 8.62
C GLY A 66 3.86 6.85 8.99
N VAL A 67 3.73 5.94 9.96
CA VAL A 67 4.84 5.09 10.43
C VAL A 67 5.51 4.36 9.25
N ASN A 68 4.73 3.70 8.41
CA ASN A 68 5.27 2.97 7.24
C ASN A 68 5.99 3.90 6.24
N ALA A 69 5.50 5.15 6.07
CA ALA A 69 6.17 6.12 5.19
C ALA A 69 7.54 6.54 5.74
N ILE A 70 7.69 6.63 7.07
CA ILE A 70 8.96 6.92 7.72
C ILE A 70 9.92 5.74 7.60
N ASP A 71 9.43 4.50 7.73
CA ASP A 71 10.23 3.29 7.52
C ASP A 71 10.73 3.20 6.07
N ASP A 72 9.85 3.46 5.11
CA ASP A 72 10.18 3.57 3.68
C ASP A 72 11.22 4.67 3.41
N ALA A 73 11.03 5.85 4.02
CA ALA A 73 11.96 6.97 3.88
C ALA A 73 13.35 6.64 4.47
N LEU A 74 13.39 5.98 5.62
CA LEU A 74 14.64 5.55 6.23
C LEU A 74 15.38 4.53 5.35
N TYR A 75 14.64 3.58 4.77
CA TYR A 75 15.19 2.63 3.80
C TYR A 75 15.78 3.34 2.58
N LEU A 76 14.98 4.23 1.94
CA LEU A 76 15.42 4.99 0.76
C LEU A 76 16.61 5.90 1.05
N SER A 77 16.68 6.52 2.24
CA SER A 77 17.77 7.42 2.63
C SER A 77 19.15 6.76 2.62
N ASN A 78 19.21 5.43 2.72
CA ASN A 78 20.47 4.68 2.65
C ASN A 78 20.90 4.34 1.21
N ILE A 79 20.05 4.62 0.21
CA ILE A 79 20.24 4.21 -1.18
C ILE A 79 20.42 5.41 -2.09
N VAL A 80 19.61 6.46 -1.88
CA VAL A 80 19.53 7.61 -2.77
C VAL A 80 20.53 8.70 -2.40
N GLU A 81 20.87 9.55 -3.37
CA GLU A 81 21.74 10.71 -3.13
C GLU A 81 21.05 11.76 -2.25
N LYS A 82 19.80 12.09 -2.59
CA LYS A 82 18.97 13.06 -1.85
C LYS A 82 17.55 12.54 -1.75
N LEU A 83 16.95 12.64 -0.56
CA LEU A 83 15.56 12.31 -0.30
C LEU A 83 14.79 13.52 0.21
N TYR A 84 13.70 13.87 -0.46
CA TYR A 84 12.72 14.82 0.00
C TYR A 84 11.52 14.08 0.59
N VAL A 85 11.22 14.30 1.86
CA VAL A 85 10.04 13.74 2.52
C VAL A 85 8.95 14.79 2.57
N VAL A 86 7.98 14.68 1.69
CA VAL A 86 6.85 15.62 1.57
C VAL A 86 5.69 15.11 2.41
N TYR A 87 5.23 15.93 3.35
CA TYR A 87 4.14 15.57 4.24
C TYR A 87 3.10 16.68 4.37
N ARG A 88 1.82 16.32 4.26
CA ARG A 88 0.70 17.27 4.26
C ARG A 88 0.43 17.96 5.60
N GLN A 89 0.95 17.43 6.72
CA GLN A 89 0.77 18.01 8.05
C GLN A 89 1.98 18.86 8.43
N LYS A 90 1.80 19.74 9.41
CA LYS A 90 2.86 20.63 9.93
C LYS A 90 3.89 19.88 10.79
N GLU A 91 3.49 18.75 11.34
CA GLU A 91 4.32 17.92 12.24
C GLU A 91 3.92 16.45 12.14
N PHE A 92 4.80 15.58 12.53
CA PHE A 92 4.50 14.15 12.72
C PHE A 92 3.76 13.97 14.05
N LYS A 93 2.66 13.20 14.04
CA LYS A 93 1.79 12.98 15.22
C LYS A 93 2.20 11.75 16.02
N PHE A 94 3.41 11.27 15.84
CA PHE A 94 3.96 10.11 16.56
C PHE A 94 5.47 10.27 16.68
N ASP A 95 6.03 9.66 17.71
CA ASP A 95 7.46 9.53 17.91
C ASP A 95 7.88 8.10 17.55
N SER A 96 8.98 7.97 16.83
CA SER A 96 9.60 6.68 16.56
C SER A 96 11.11 6.81 16.43
N ILE A 97 11.81 5.74 16.79
CA ILE A 97 13.26 5.65 16.63
C ILE A 97 13.67 5.89 15.16
N ASN A 98 12.85 5.44 14.22
CA ASN A 98 13.13 5.59 12.80
C ASN A 98 12.96 7.04 12.32
N LEU A 99 11.99 7.78 12.88
CA LEU A 99 11.83 9.20 12.60
C LEU A 99 13.04 10.00 13.12
N GLU A 100 13.52 9.73 14.32
CA GLU A 100 14.71 10.39 14.87
C GLU A 100 15.96 10.09 14.04
N LYS A 101 16.19 8.81 13.70
CA LYS A 101 17.29 8.43 12.79
C LYS A 101 17.20 9.13 11.43
N LEU A 102 15.97 9.31 10.91
CA LEU A 102 15.76 9.97 9.62
C LEU A 102 16.07 11.47 9.69
N LYS A 103 15.75 12.13 10.81
CA LYS A 103 16.09 13.54 11.06
C LYS A 103 17.60 13.80 11.11
N GLU A 104 18.39 12.82 11.52
CA GLU A 104 19.86 12.91 11.59
C GLU A 104 20.54 12.74 10.22
N LYS A 105 19.83 12.28 9.21
CA LYS A 105 20.38 12.02 7.87
C LYS A 105 20.63 13.33 7.11
N LYS A 106 21.88 13.56 6.68
CA LYS A 106 22.28 14.76 5.94
C LYS A 106 21.68 14.87 4.53
N ASN A 107 21.33 13.73 3.95
CA ASN A 107 20.75 13.66 2.61
C ASN A 107 19.22 13.66 2.64
N VAL A 108 18.58 13.87 3.78
CA VAL A 108 17.12 13.95 3.92
C VAL A 108 16.70 15.37 4.21
N GLU A 109 15.63 15.79 3.52
CA GLU A 109 14.98 17.09 3.73
C GLU A 109 13.47 16.89 3.88
N PHE A 110 12.91 17.47 4.95
CA PHE A 110 11.48 17.41 5.21
C PHE A 110 10.79 18.65 4.66
N ILE A 111 9.79 18.43 3.82
CA ILE A 111 8.89 19.45 3.29
C ILE A 111 7.51 19.21 3.91
N LEU A 112 7.30 19.82 5.07
CA LEU A 112 6.07 19.67 5.84
C LEU A 112 4.99 20.63 5.36
N ASN A 113 3.76 20.45 5.86
CA ASN A 113 2.60 21.29 5.51
C ASN A 113 2.39 21.44 3.99
N SER A 114 2.74 20.42 3.22
CA SER A 114 2.81 20.52 1.77
C SER A 114 2.20 19.30 1.08
N THR A 115 1.64 19.52 -0.10
CA THR A 115 0.99 18.49 -0.92
C THR A 115 1.60 18.50 -2.31
N ILE A 116 1.76 17.33 -2.93
CA ILE A 116 2.14 17.24 -4.34
C ILE A 116 0.88 17.45 -5.17
N THR A 117 0.90 18.43 -6.06
CA THR A 117 -0.26 18.82 -6.88
C THR A 117 -0.08 18.56 -8.37
N ASN A 118 1.15 18.29 -8.81
CA ASN A 118 1.41 17.90 -10.19
C ASN A 118 2.65 17.01 -10.28
N VAL A 119 2.67 16.15 -11.30
CA VAL A 119 3.83 15.34 -11.72
C VAL A 119 4.08 15.58 -13.20
N SER A 120 5.31 15.86 -13.58
CA SER A 120 5.71 16.23 -14.93
C SER A 120 6.72 15.23 -15.48
N GLY A 121 6.60 14.96 -16.78
CA GLY A 121 7.45 14.07 -17.54
C GLY A 121 6.67 13.40 -18.67
N ILE A 122 7.35 13.00 -19.72
CA ILE A 122 6.77 12.30 -20.89
C ILE A 122 7.12 10.81 -20.80
N ASP A 123 8.37 10.47 -20.94
CA ASP A 123 8.85 9.09 -20.92
C ASP A 123 9.17 8.59 -19.50
N LYS A 124 9.52 9.51 -18.63
CA LYS A 124 9.81 9.27 -17.21
C LYS A 124 9.44 10.49 -16.39
N LEU A 125 9.37 10.32 -15.06
CA LEU A 125 9.23 11.45 -14.14
C LEU A 125 10.45 12.37 -14.25
N GLU A 126 10.22 13.69 -14.31
CA GLU A 126 11.23 14.73 -14.40
C GLU A 126 11.14 15.73 -13.24
N SER A 127 9.90 16.09 -12.88
CA SER A 127 9.67 17.00 -11.75
C SER A 127 8.33 16.76 -11.07
N ILE A 128 8.20 17.31 -9.87
CA ILE A 128 6.95 17.38 -9.11
C ILE A 128 6.68 18.83 -8.71
N THR A 129 5.41 19.22 -8.69
CA THR A 129 4.98 20.48 -8.09
C THR A 129 4.51 20.26 -6.67
N ILE A 130 5.08 21.01 -5.75
CA ILE A 130 4.74 20.99 -4.33
C ILE A 130 4.01 22.28 -4.02
N THR A 131 2.84 22.18 -3.37
CA THR A 131 2.03 23.31 -2.92
C THR A 131 2.05 23.37 -1.40
N ASP A 132 2.46 24.49 -0.83
CA ASP A 132 2.32 24.78 0.59
C ASP A 132 0.85 24.91 0.96
N ASN A 133 0.39 24.23 2.01
CA ASN A 133 -1.02 24.14 2.34
C ASN A 133 -1.60 25.44 2.94
N ASP A 134 -0.76 26.30 3.53
CA ASP A 134 -1.20 27.58 4.11
C ASP A 134 -1.15 28.71 3.08
N THR A 135 0.01 28.91 2.48
CA THR A 135 0.26 30.05 1.56
C THR A 135 -0.25 29.80 0.15
N LYS A 136 -0.49 28.55 -0.23
CA LYS A 136 -0.83 28.10 -1.59
C LYS A 136 0.25 28.40 -2.63
N ASN A 137 1.45 28.71 -2.18
CA ASN A 137 2.57 28.90 -3.08
C ASN A 137 3.02 27.55 -3.66
N ASN A 138 3.31 27.56 -4.94
CA ASN A 138 3.84 26.40 -5.65
C ASN A 138 5.35 26.50 -5.79
N SER A 139 6.03 25.38 -5.62
CA SER A 139 7.44 25.21 -5.95
C SER A 139 7.60 23.94 -6.81
N GLU A 140 8.49 24.01 -7.78
CA GLU A 140 8.85 22.86 -8.61
C GLU A 140 10.13 22.24 -8.07
N LEU A 141 10.14 20.90 -8.01
CA LEU A 141 11.27 20.12 -7.55
C LEU A 141 11.63 19.07 -8.62
N THR A 142 12.83 19.17 -9.17
CA THR A 142 13.38 18.17 -10.09
C THR A 142 13.72 16.91 -9.29
N VAL A 143 13.17 15.76 -9.71
CA VAL A 143 13.38 14.48 -9.07
C VAL A 143 13.44 13.35 -10.11
N ASP A 144 14.25 12.34 -9.84
CA ASP A 144 14.31 11.11 -10.65
C ASP A 144 13.20 10.13 -10.28
N GLY A 145 12.69 10.22 -9.06
CA GLY A 145 11.66 9.32 -8.55
C GLY A 145 10.75 9.95 -7.52
N LEU A 146 9.51 9.44 -7.48
CA LEU A 146 8.50 9.75 -6.48
C LEU A 146 7.94 8.45 -5.89
N PHE A 147 8.11 8.25 -4.59
CA PHE A 147 7.48 7.17 -3.85
C PHE A 147 6.22 7.68 -3.14
N ILE A 148 5.08 7.04 -3.41
CA ILE A 148 3.78 7.44 -2.83
C ILE A 148 3.45 6.47 -1.69
N ALA A 149 3.64 6.92 -0.44
CA ALA A 149 3.49 6.13 0.79
C ALA A 149 2.29 6.61 1.63
N ILE A 150 1.10 6.70 1.02
CA ILE A 150 -0.14 7.18 1.68
C ILE A 150 -1.14 6.06 1.99
N GLY A 151 -0.65 4.80 1.94
CA GLY A 151 -1.40 3.62 2.32
C GLY A 151 -2.13 2.93 1.17
N HIS A 152 -2.88 1.89 1.54
CA HIS A 152 -3.59 1.01 0.62
C HIS A 152 -5.09 0.99 0.95
N ILE A 153 -5.88 0.54 -0.01
CA ILE A 153 -7.32 0.32 0.12
C ILE A 153 -7.58 -1.16 -0.11
N PRO A 154 -7.97 -1.93 0.91
CA PRO A 154 -8.32 -3.33 0.75
C PRO A 154 -9.55 -3.48 -0.16
N VAL A 155 -9.53 -4.48 -1.05
CA VAL A 155 -10.64 -4.75 -1.97
C VAL A 155 -11.60 -5.74 -1.30
N SER A 156 -12.33 -5.27 -0.28
CA SER A 156 -13.18 -6.07 0.61
C SER A 156 -14.67 -5.73 0.55
N ASP A 157 -15.09 -4.78 -0.30
CA ASP A 157 -16.49 -4.34 -0.36
C ASP A 157 -17.48 -5.48 -0.60
N MET A 158 -17.05 -6.54 -1.34
CA MET A 158 -17.89 -7.69 -1.64
C MET A 158 -18.23 -8.56 -0.43
N CYS A 159 -17.46 -8.49 0.65
CA CYS A 159 -17.67 -9.26 1.87
C CYS A 159 -18.08 -8.41 3.08
N LYS A 160 -18.39 -7.13 2.85
CA LYS A 160 -18.82 -6.21 3.88
C LYS A 160 -20.08 -6.72 4.58
N ASN A 161 -20.11 -6.68 5.90
CA ASN A 161 -21.19 -7.21 6.76
C ASN A 161 -21.36 -8.75 6.73
N ILE A 162 -20.47 -9.49 6.06
CA ILE A 162 -20.48 -10.96 6.05
C ILE A 162 -19.27 -11.48 6.81
N ILE A 163 -18.11 -10.84 6.62
CA ILE A 163 -16.83 -11.24 7.19
C ILE A 163 -16.29 -10.08 8.03
N ASP A 164 -15.71 -10.41 9.16
CA ASP A 164 -15.11 -9.42 10.06
C ASP A 164 -13.94 -8.70 9.39
N THR A 165 -13.99 -7.38 9.42
CA THR A 165 -12.93 -6.50 8.94
C THR A 165 -12.52 -5.50 10.01
N ASN A 166 -11.29 -5.01 9.95
CA ASN A 166 -10.87 -3.90 10.77
C ASN A 166 -11.46 -2.56 10.28
N ASN A 167 -11.20 -1.48 11.00
CA ASN A 167 -11.70 -0.13 10.69
C ASN A 167 -11.27 0.40 9.31
N VAL A 168 -10.22 -0.19 8.71
CA VAL A 168 -9.70 0.20 7.39
C VAL A 168 -10.26 -0.69 6.29
N GLY A 169 -10.90 -1.82 6.64
CA GLY A 169 -11.53 -2.76 5.72
C GLY A 169 -10.69 -4.00 5.40
N TYR A 170 -9.55 -4.23 6.08
CA TYR A 170 -8.81 -5.49 5.93
C TYR A 170 -9.55 -6.63 6.65
N ILE A 171 -9.64 -7.79 6.01
CA ILE A 171 -10.24 -8.99 6.59
C ILE A 171 -9.42 -9.44 7.79
N ILE A 172 -10.11 -9.71 8.90
CA ILE A 172 -9.51 -10.24 10.13
C ILE A 172 -9.32 -11.75 9.92
N ALA A 173 -8.08 -12.17 9.75
CA ALA A 173 -7.67 -13.57 9.69
C ALA A 173 -6.23 -13.71 10.18
N ASN A 174 -5.97 -14.79 10.89
CA ASN A 174 -4.66 -15.13 11.42
C ASN A 174 -3.78 -15.81 10.38
N GLU A 175 -2.64 -16.34 10.80
CA GLU A 175 -1.70 -17.07 9.94
C GLU A 175 -2.27 -18.35 9.34
N ASP A 176 -3.38 -18.87 9.86
CA ASP A 176 -4.13 -19.99 9.28
C ASP A 176 -5.08 -19.57 8.15
N CYS A 177 -5.15 -18.27 7.82
CA CYS A 177 -5.96 -17.71 6.74
C CYS A 177 -7.47 -17.96 6.86
N LYS A 178 -7.97 -18.32 8.07
CA LYS A 178 -9.39 -18.51 8.32
C LYS A 178 -10.04 -17.19 8.69
N THR A 179 -11.27 -17.01 8.20
CA THR A 179 -12.14 -15.90 8.61
C THR A 179 -13.05 -16.33 9.77
N ASN A 180 -13.84 -15.40 10.27
CA ASN A 180 -14.89 -15.68 11.26
C ASN A 180 -16.06 -16.53 10.68
N VAL A 181 -16.12 -16.72 9.36
CA VAL A 181 -17.15 -17.52 8.69
C VAL A 181 -16.54 -18.86 8.27
N GLU A 182 -17.10 -19.96 8.78
CA GLU A 182 -16.64 -21.30 8.49
C GLU A 182 -16.70 -21.62 7.00
N GLY A 183 -15.61 -22.21 6.46
CA GLY A 183 -15.46 -22.52 5.04
C GLY A 183 -15.15 -21.31 4.16
N ILE A 184 -14.95 -20.11 4.73
CA ILE A 184 -14.42 -18.95 4.02
C ILE A 184 -13.04 -18.63 4.55
N PHE A 185 -12.09 -18.55 3.62
CA PHE A 185 -10.68 -18.25 3.87
C PHE A 185 -10.29 -16.97 3.17
N CYS A 186 -9.19 -16.32 3.60
CA CYS A 186 -8.64 -15.19 2.88
C CYS A 186 -7.10 -15.28 2.78
N ALA A 187 -6.54 -14.75 1.69
CA ALA A 187 -5.13 -14.83 1.38
C ALA A 187 -4.60 -13.52 0.79
N GLY A 188 -3.35 -13.19 1.08
CA GLY A 188 -2.65 -12.04 0.51
C GLY A 188 -3.03 -10.71 1.16
N ASP A 189 -2.87 -9.65 0.40
CA ASP A 189 -2.90 -8.26 0.90
C ASP A 189 -4.28 -7.78 1.38
N ILE A 190 -5.31 -8.57 1.16
CA ILE A 190 -6.67 -8.30 1.65
C ILE A 190 -6.81 -8.51 3.15
N ARG A 191 -5.99 -9.38 3.77
CA ARG A 191 -6.06 -9.65 5.20
C ARG A 191 -5.20 -8.70 6.03
N ILE A 192 -5.46 -8.63 7.33
CA ILE A 192 -4.60 -7.91 8.28
C ILE A 192 -3.24 -8.59 8.29
N LYS A 193 -2.18 -7.85 7.95
CA LYS A 193 -0.78 -8.27 8.03
C LYS A 193 0.14 -7.05 7.95
N GLU A 194 1.35 -7.18 8.44
CA GLU A 194 2.34 -6.11 8.39
C GLU A 194 3.03 -6.05 7.02
N VAL A 195 3.52 -7.19 6.54
CA VAL A 195 4.30 -7.30 5.29
C VAL A 195 3.39 -7.71 4.14
N ARG A 196 3.33 -6.87 3.12
CA ARG A 196 2.58 -7.08 1.87
C ARG A 196 3.56 -7.18 0.71
N GLN A 197 3.90 -8.44 0.36
CA GLN A 197 4.81 -8.78 -0.73
C GLN A 197 4.28 -10.00 -1.47
N LEU A 198 4.72 -10.18 -2.72
CA LEU A 198 4.31 -11.32 -3.55
C LEU A 198 4.54 -12.66 -2.85
N THR A 199 5.68 -12.83 -2.20
CA THR A 199 6.05 -14.04 -1.46
C THR A 199 5.13 -14.30 -0.28
N THR A 200 4.76 -13.27 0.49
CA THR A 200 3.82 -13.43 1.61
C THR A 200 2.40 -13.70 1.14
N ALA A 201 2.00 -13.12 0.00
CA ALA A 201 0.69 -13.41 -0.61
C ALA A 201 0.62 -14.85 -1.13
N ALA A 202 1.68 -15.35 -1.77
CA ALA A 202 1.78 -16.75 -2.24
C ALA A 202 1.75 -17.73 -1.06
N SER A 203 2.46 -17.43 0.03
CA SER A 203 2.44 -18.22 1.26
C SER A 203 1.01 -18.33 1.83
N ASP A 204 0.33 -17.19 1.96
CA ASP A 204 -1.07 -17.18 2.41
C ASP A 204 -1.97 -18.03 1.51
N GLY A 205 -1.79 -17.94 0.19
CA GLY A 205 -2.53 -18.76 -0.78
C GLY A 205 -2.37 -20.26 -0.54
N THR A 206 -1.14 -20.69 -0.26
CA THR A 206 -0.84 -22.09 0.09
C THR A 206 -1.57 -22.50 1.38
N VAL A 207 -1.47 -21.69 2.43
CA VAL A 207 -2.10 -21.98 3.73
C VAL A 207 -3.63 -22.03 3.59
N ALA A 208 -4.22 -21.05 2.90
CA ALA A 208 -5.66 -20.99 2.67
C ALA A 208 -6.17 -22.21 1.88
N ALA A 209 -5.46 -22.62 0.82
CA ALA A 209 -5.82 -23.76 0.02
C ALA A 209 -5.77 -25.09 0.83
N ILE A 210 -4.70 -25.31 1.60
CA ILE A 210 -4.59 -26.51 2.47
C ILE A 210 -5.72 -26.54 3.50
N ASN A 211 -6.04 -25.40 4.13
CA ASN A 211 -7.11 -25.33 5.12
C ASN A 211 -8.49 -25.49 4.50
N ALA A 212 -8.71 -24.98 3.29
CA ALA A 212 -9.94 -25.23 2.53
C ALA A 212 -10.10 -26.72 2.20
N CYS A 213 -9.04 -27.42 1.75
CA CYS A 213 -9.08 -28.87 1.53
C CYS A 213 -9.39 -29.65 2.82
N LYS A 214 -8.76 -29.28 3.94
CA LYS A 214 -9.06 -29.91 5.25
C LYS A 214 -10.51 -29.70 5.68
N TYR A 215 -11.07 -28.52 5.41
CA TYR A 215 -12.48 -28.22 5.67
C TYR A 215 -13.38 -29.11 4.82
N LEU A 216 -13.13 -29.20 3.52
CA LEU A 216 -13.95 -30.00 2.59
C LEU A 216 -13.91 -31.50 2.90
N ASN A 217 -12.83 -32.01 3.48
CA ASN A 217 -12.70 -33.42 3.89
C ASN A 217 -13.42 -33.74 5.21
N LYS A 218 -13.93 -32.73 5.93
CA LYS A 218 -14.72 -32.89 7.16
C LYS A 218 -16.24 -32.82 6.91
N VAL A 219 -16.61 -32.35 5.75
CA VAL A 219 -17.97 -32.16 5.26
C VAL A 219 -18.21 -33.15 4.12
#